data_58f890549e20e341ff9d83718c27c475
#
_entry.id   58f890549e20e341ff9d83718c27c475
#
_cell.length_a   1.000
_cell.length_b   1.000
_cell.length_c   1.000
_cell.angle_alpha   90.00
_cell.angle_beta   90.00
_cell.angle_gamma   90.00
#
_symmetry.space_group_name_H-M   'P 1'
#
loop_
_entity.id
_entity.type
_entity.pdbx_description
1 polymer ?
#
loop_
_entity_poly.entity_id
_entity_poly.type
_entity_poly.pdbx_seq_one_letter_code
_entity_poly.pdbx_strand_id
1 'polypeptide(L)'
;MSMFCFQCQETAKNEGCTVKGVCGKTDEVSNLQDVLVFAAKGVAAYSSQLRNAGKRYDKVDEYLFRSLFISITNANFDGAEIIEAIKEGVNLRKFLKSELEKEGIALDPKFENDFLTTYEYSENDDLVELAKKVGVLRTENIDVRSLREIVLYGLKGMAAYGFHAYNLGSTDNDIYKFYEKALLATVDDSLSAEELTALVFETGEYGVKVMALLDGANTSAYGTPVATEVNIGVGKNPGILISGHDLKDIKELLEQTEGTGVDVYTHSEMLPAHYYPELKKYKHLVGNYGNAWYHQVTEFETFNGPVVFTTNCIVPPKPNSTYNDRIFTLNAAGYPGWKKLKADENGKIDYTEVIELAKKCEAPKEIETGTIVGGFAHGQVFAVADKVVEAVKSGAIKKFIVMSGCDARMARRSYYTEFAEKLPKDTVILTSGCAKFRYNKLGLGDINGIPRVLDAGQCNDSYSWAVVALKLKEIFNANDINDLPIEFNIAWYEQKAVIVLLALLYLGIKNIHVGPTLPAFISPNVAKLLNEQFGLGSITNVEDDLKMFFA
;
A
#
# COMPACT_ATOMS: atom_id res chain seq x y z
N MET A 1 -25.66 -7.56 13.61
CA MET A 1 -24.39 -7.19 12.98
C MET A 1 -24.64 -7.09 11.50
N SER A 2 -24.50 -5.90 10.91
CA SER A 2 -24.79 -5.66 9.48
C SER A 2 -23.54 -5.79 8.59
N MET A 3 -22.33 -5.81 9.17
CA MET A 3 -21.05 -6.03 8.50
C MET A 3 -20.03 -6.64 9.47
N PHE A 4 -18.92 -7.15 8.96
CA PHE A 4 -17.74 -7.42 9.77
C PHE A 4 -16.45 -7.06 8.99
N CYS A 5 -15.59 -6.23 9.59
CA CYS A 5 -14.31 -5.86 8.98
C CYS A 5 -13.28 -5.53 10.06
N PHE A 6 -12.11 -6.18 9.99
CA PHE A 6 -10.99 -5.95 10.92
C PHE A 6 -9.63 -5.79 10.20
N GLN A 7 -9.67 -5.43 8.91
CA GLN A 7 -8.50 -5.43 8.05
C GLN A 7 -7.50 -4.28 8.28
N CYS A 8 -7.84 -3.25 9.06
CA CYS A 8 -6.97 -2.08 9.29
C CYS A 8 -6.70 -1.85 10.78
N GLN A 9 -5.66 -1.08 11.08
CA GLN A 9 -5.24 -0.77 12.44
C GLN A 9 -6.27 0.05 13.24
N GLU A 10 -7.08 0.88 12.57
CA GLU A 10 -8.13 1.68 13.23
C GLU A 10 -9.45 0.92 13.42
N THR A 11 -9.48 -0.39 13.21
CA THR A 11 -10.71 -1.17 13.40
C THR A 11 -11.28 -1.00 14.81
N ALA A 12 -12.61 -0.98 14.92
CA ALA A 12 -13.30 -0.67 16.17
C ALA A 12 -12.81 -1.55 17.33
N LYS A 13 -12.35 -0.90 18.40
CA LYS A 13 -11.82 -1.53 19.64
C LYS A 13 -10.65 -2.52 19.41
N ASN A 14 -10.02 -2.51 18.25
CA ASN A 14 -9.08 -3.54 17.82
C ASN A 14 -9.68 -4.96 17.80
N GLU A 15 -10.98 -5.07 17.51
CA GLU A 15 -11.74 -6.33 17.43
C GLU A 15 -12.42 -6.49 16.08
N GLY A 16 -13.11 -5.44 15.58
CA GLY A 16 -13.82 -5.45 14.31
C GLY A 16 -14.92 -4.39 14.22
N CYS A 17 -15.12 -3.85 13.04
CA CYS A 17 -16.23 -2.98 12.71
C CYS A 17 -17.45 -3.83 12.36
N THR A 18 -18.60 -3.60 13.04
CA THR A 18 -19.80 -4.47 12.95
C THR A 18 -21.05 -3.76 12.45
N VAL A 19 -21.04 -2.43 12.35
CA VAL A 19 -22.16 -1.59 11.90
C VAL A 19 -21.71 -0.61 10.83
N LYS A 20 -20.57 0.04 11.02
CA LYS A 20 -19.94 0.99 10.10
C LYS A 20 -18.43 0.95 10.31
N GLY A 21 -17.67 1.07 9.24
CA GLY A 21 -16.21 1.18 9.34
C GLY A 21 -15.78 2.47 10.04
N VAL A 22 -14.76 2.40 10.92
CA VAL A 22 -14.11 3.60 11.49
C VAL A 22 -13.53 4.48 10.37
N CYS A 23 -13.11 3.88 9.27
CA CYS A 23 -12.66 4.59 8.06
C CYS A 23 -13.77 5.36 7.34
N GLY A 24 -15.04 5.15 7.70
CA GLY A 24 -16.21 5.75 7.07
C GLY A 24 -16.96 4.84 6.09
N LYS A 25 -16.46 3.64 5.80
CA LYS A 25 -17.10 2.65 4.94
C LYS A 25 -18.46 2.22 5.52
N THR A 26 -19.51 2.22 4.68
CA THR A 26 -20.83 1.71 5.05
C THR A 26 -20.79 0.17 5.16
N ASP A 27 -21.82 -0.41 5.80
CA ASP A 27 -22.01 -1.86 5.85
C ASP A 27 -22.26 -2.43 4.44
N GLU A 28 -23.05 -1.76 3.60
CA GLU A 28 -23.24 -2.15 2.21
C GLU A 28 -21.91 -2.26 1.44
N VAL A 29 -21.08 -1.20 1.46
CA VAL A 29 -19.77 -1.19 0.80
C VAL A 29 -18.85 -2.28 1.36
N SER A 30 -18.88 -2.52 2.67
CA SER A 30 -18.09 -3.59 3.29
C SER A 30 -18.49 -4.97 2.77
N ASN A 31 -19.79 -5.24 2.73
CA ASN A 31 -20.34 -6.52 2.26
C ASN A 31 -20.09 -6.70 0.76
N LEU A 32 -20.25 -5.64 -0.05
CA LEU A 32 -19.89 -5.68 -1.48
C LEU A 32 -18.41 -5.97 -1.71
N GLN A 33 -17.52 -5.46 -0.87
CA GLN A 33 -16.08 -5.78 -0.98
C GLN A 33 -15.79 -7.26 -0.67
N ASP A 34 -16.50 -7.87 0.27
CA ASP A 34 -16.38 -9.31 0.54
C ASP A 34 -16.86 -10.12 -0.68
N VAL A 35 -17.96 -9.71 -1.31
CA VAL A 35 -18.49 -10.35 -2.53
C VAL A 35 -17.53 -10.16 -3.72
N LEU A 36 -16.91 -8.98 -3.87
CA LEU A 36 -15.91 -8.73 -4.91
C LEU A 36 -14.69 -9.64 -4.76
N VAL A 37 -14.18 -9.79 -3.55
CA VAL A 37 -13.06 -10.72 -3.27
C VAL A 37 -13.47 -12.16 -3.58
N PHE A 38 -14.71 -12.54 -3.26
CA PHE A 38 -15.23 -13.85 -3.57
C PHE A 38 -15.36 -14.07 -5.09
N ALA A 39 -15.84 -13.09 -5.85
CA ALA A 39 -15.89 -13.15 -7.31
C ALA A 39 -14.48 -13.31 -7.92
N ALA A 40 -13.48 -12.59 -7.39
CA ALA A 40 -12.09 -12.74 -7.82
C ALA A 40 -11.53 -14.14 -7.56
N LYS A 41 -11.85 -14.75 -6.40
CA LYS A 41 -11.51 -16.15 -6.13
C LYS A 41 -12.17 -17.12 -7.14
N GLY A 42 -13.42 -16.84 -7.55
CA GLY A 42 -14.11 -17.59 -8.60
C GLY A 42 -13.42 -17.49 -9.95
N VAL A 43 -12.90 -16.32 -10.31
CA VAL A 43 -12.07 -16.13 -11.52
C VAL A 43 -10.76 -16.92 -11.39
N ALA A 44 -10.09 -16.86 -10.23
CA ALA A 44 -8.86 -17.60 -9.97
C ALA A 44 -9.02 -19.12 -10.10
N ALA A 45 -10.19 -19.70 -9.77
CA ALA A 45 -10.45 -21.12 -9.89
C ALA A 45 -10.33 -21.62 -11.35
N TYR A 46 -10.78 -20.83 -12.31
CA TYR A 46 -10.66 -21.15 -13.73
C TYR A 46 -9.31 -20.72 -14.32
N SER A 47 -8.85 -19.50 -14.01
CA SER A 47 -7.61 -18.97 -14.59
C SER A 47 -6.37 -19.77 -14.17
N SER A 48 -6.32 -20.30 -12.96
CA SER A 48 -5.21 -21.14 -12.49
C SER A 48 -5.06 -22.42 -13.31
N GLN A 49 -6.16 -23.06 -13.73
CA GLN A 49 -6.11 -24.27 -14.59
C GLN A 49 -5.57 -23.92 -15.98
N LEU A 50 -6.05 -22.82 -16.57
CA LEU A 50 -5.59 -22.32 -17.87
C LEU A 50 -4.11 -21.92 -17.81
N ARG A 51 -3.69 -21.21 -16.76
CA ARG A 51 -2.31 -20.81 -16.56
C ARG A 51 -1.38 -22.01 -16.40
N ASN A 52 -1.79 -23.04 -15.67
CA ASN A 52 -1.04 -24.29 -15.55
C ASN A 52 -0.86 -25.01 -16.91
N ALA A 53 -1.81 -24.83 -17.83
CA ALA A 53 -1.73 -25.30 -19.21
C ALA A 53 -1.02 -24.31 -20.16
N GLY A 54 -0.37 -23.25 -19.64
CA GLY A 54 0.39 -22.28 -20.42
C GLY A 54 -0.46 -21.20 -21.09
N LYS A 55 -1.74 -21.05 -20.73
CA LYS A 55 -2.65 -20.03 -21.26
C LYS A 55 -2.73 -18.84 -20.31
N ARG A 56 -2.56 -17.63 -20.83
CA ARG A 56 -2.61 -16.38 -20.07
C ARG A 56 -3.54 -15.37 -20.74
N TYR A 57 -4.26 -14.60 -19.94
CA TYR A 57 -5.18 -13.56 -20.39
C TYR A 57 -4.93 -12.27 -19.60
N ASP A 58 -4.36 -11.26 -20.24
CA ASP A 58 -3.96 -9.98 -19.60
C ASP A 58 -5.13 -9.31 -18.87
N LYS A 59 -6.34 -9.34 -19.45
CA LYS A 59 -7.55 -8.81 -18.80
C LYS A 59 -7.93 -9.53 -17.49
N VAL A 60 -7.54 -10.80 -17.34
CA VAL A 60 -7.77 -11.58 -16.10
C VAL A 60 -6.74 -11.20 -15.06
N ASP A 61 -5.48 -11.07 -15.46
CA ASP A 61 -4.38 -10.64 -14.60
C ASP A 61 -4.65 -9.25 -14.03
N GLU A 62 -5.05 -8.31 -14.88
CA GLU A 62 -5.46 -6.95 -14.49
C GLU A 62 -6.63 -6.99 -13.51
N TYR A 63 -7.69 -7.73 -13.83
CA TYR A 63 -8.87 -7.84 -12.98
C TYR A 63 -8.55 -8.39 -11.60
N LEU A 64 -7.73 -9.45 -11.50
CA LEU A 64 -7.37 -10.06 -10.21
C LEU A 64 -6.65 -9.07 -9.29
N PHE A 65 -5.72 -8.27 -9.81
CA PHE A 65 -5.05 -7.25 -9.02
C PHE A 65 -5.97 -6.08 -8.70
N ARG A 66 -6.68 -5.52 -9.70
CA ARG A 66 -7.56 -4.37 -9.51
C ARG A 66 -8.69 -4.65 -8.51
N SER A 67 -9.32 -5.82 -8.59
CA SER A 67 -10.45 -6.16 -7.69
C SER A 67 -10.03 -6.25 -6.22
N LEU A 68 -8.85 -6.83 -5.91
CA LEU A 68 -8.36 -6.81 -4.54
C LEU A 68 -7.87 -5.42 -4.12
N PHE A 69 -7.27 -4.66 -5.03
CA PHE A 69 -6.87 -3.29 -4.76
C PHE A 69 -8.06 -2.37 -4.43
N ILE A 70 -9.19 -2.50 -5.15
CA ILE A 70 -10.46 -1.81 -4.82
C ILE A 70 -10.88 -2.08 -3.36
N SER A 71 -10.63 -3.29 -2.86
CA SER A 71 -11.08 -3.73 -1.53
C SER A 71 -10.13 -3.40 -0.37
N ILE A 72 -8.97 -2.76 -0.62
CA ILE A 72 -8.08 -2.33 0.47
C ILE A 72 -8.69 -1.19 1.27
N THR A 73 -8.13 -0.92 2.44
CA THR A 73 -8.61 0.15 3.31
C THR A 73 -8.52 1.52 2.63
N ASN A 74 -9.61 2.27 2.66
CA ASN A 74 -9.71 3.65 2.15
C ASN A 74 -9.42 3.83 0.65
N ALA A 75 -9.62 2.79 -0.17
CA ALA A 75 -9.46 2.88 -1.63
C ALA A 75 -10.77 3.26 -2.31
N ASN A 76 -11.84 2.47 -2.14
CA ASN A 76 -13.09 2.68 -2.82
C ASN A 76 -14.28 2.59 -1.86
N PHE A 77 -15.12 3.63 -1.89
CA PHE A 77 -16.34 3.78 -1.12
C PHE A 77 -17.59 3.77 -2.02
N ASP A 78 -17.41 3.63 -3.34
CA ASP A 78 -18.52 3.68 -4.30
C ASP A 78 -19.08 2.27 -4.54
N GLY A 79 -20.27 2.00 -3.98
CA GLY A 79 -20.95 0.71 -4.12
C GLY A 79 -21.28 0.37 -5.57
N ALA A 80 -21.60 1.36 -6.41
CA ALA A 80 -21.92 1.13 -7.81
C ALA A 80 -20.69 0.65 -8.59
N GLU A 81 -19.52 1.26 -8.37
CA GLU A 81 -18.27 0.80 -8.98
C GLU A 81 -17.89 -0.63 -8.54
N ILE A 82 -18.11 -0.96 -7.26
CA ILE A 82 -17.83 -2.30 -6.73
C ILE A 82 -18.78 -3.33 -7.36
N ILE A 83 -20.05 -3.01 -7.53
CA ILE A 83 -21.02 -3.88 -8.21
C ILE A 83 -20.61 -4.15 -9.66
N GLU A 84 -20.17 -3.12 -10.39
CA GLU A 84 -19.68 -3.32 -11.76
C GLU A 84 -18.44 -4.24 -11.79
N ALA A 85 -17.52 -4.10 -10.84
CA ALA A 85 -16.37 -5.00 -10.74
C ALA A 85 -16.78 -6.45 -10.38
N ILE A 86 -17.82 -6.65 -9.56
CA ILE A 86 -18.37 -7.98 -9.27
C ILE A 86 -18.97 -8.60 -10.55
N LYS A 87 -19.80 -7.84 -11.30
CA LYS A 87 -20.39 -8.28 -12.57
C LYS A 87 -19.33 -8.64 -13.61
N GLU A 88 -18.26 -7.84 -13.68
CA GLU A 88 -17.11 -8.13 -14.53
C GLU A 88 -16.45 -9.47 -14.17
N GLY A 89 -16.22 -9.74 -12.88
CA GLY A 89 -15.67 -11.00 -12.39
C GLY A 89 -16.53 -12.21 -12.77
N VAL A 90 -17.86 -12.09 -12.63
CA VAL A 90 -18.81 -13.13 -13.06
C VAL A 90 -18.69 -13.36 -14.57
N ASN A 91 -18.59 -12.32 -15.37
CA ASN A 91 -18.45 -12.44 -16.83
C ASN A 91 -17.10 -13.04 -17.24
N LEU A 92 -16.00 -12.63 -16.58
CA LEU A 92 -14.68 -13.23 -16.80
C LEU A 92 -14.65 -14.71 -16.44
N ARG A 93 -15.30 -15.10 -15.35
CA ARG A 93 -15.45 -16.51 -14.97
C ARG A 93 -16.18 -17.32 -16.06
N LYS A 94 -17.29 -16.81 -16.63
CA LYS A 94 -18.01 -17.44 -17.75
C LYS A 94 -17.12 -17.56 -18.99
N PHE A 95 -16.38 -16.52 -19.32
CA PHE A 95 -15.39 -16.54 -20.41
C PHE A 95 -14.35 -17.63 -20.18
N LEU A 96 -13.72 -17.68 -19.01
CA LEU A 96 -12.69 -18.66 -18.68
C LEU A 96 -13.23 -20.10 -18.67
N LYS A 97 -14.48 -20.30 -18.24
CA LYS A 97 -15.14 -21.60 -18.35
C LYS A 97 -15.23 -22.06 -19.81
N SER A 98 -15.64 -21.17 -20.71
CA SER A 98 -15.71 -21.50 -22.14
C SER A 98 -14.32 -21.79 -22.75
N GLU A 99 -13.27 -21.10 -22.28
CA GLU A 99 -11.89 -21.36 -22.73
C GLU A 99 -11.37 -22.72 -22.20
N LEU A 100 -11.69 -23.10 -20.94
CA LEU A 100 -11.39 -24.45 -20.43
C LEU A 100 -12.04 -25.55 -21.27
N GLU A 101 -13.36 -25.41 -21.58
CA GLU A 101 -14.11 -26.36 -22.39
C GLU A 101 -13.49 -26.48 -23.79
N LYS A 102 -13.14 -25.36 -24.41
CA LYS A 102 -12.52 -25.31 -25.74
C LYS A 102 -11.14 -25.99 -25.79
N GLU A 103 -10.34 -25.82 -24.72
CA GLU A 103 -9.01 -26.42 -24.61
C GLU A 103 -9.06 -27.87 -24.08
N GLY A 104 -10.24 -28.39 -23.71
CA GLY A 104 -10.38 -29.72 -23.11
C GLY A 104 -9.74 -29.87 -21.74
N ILE A 105 -9.62 -28.78 -20.99
CA ILE A 105 -9.03 -28.74 -19.65
C ILE A 105 -10.15 -28.89 -18.62
N ALA A 106 -10.01 -29.83 -17.69
CA ALA A 106 -10.97 -30.00 -16.59
C ALA A 106 -10.76 -28.92 -15.51
N LEU A 107 -11.86 -28.45 -14.92
CA LEU A 107 -11.80 -27.71 -13.67
C LEU A 107 -11.37 -28.65 -12.53
N ASP A 108 -10.67 -28.13 -11.53
CA ASP A 108 -10.35 -28.90 -10.32
C ASP A 108 -11.67 -29.43 -9.71
N PRO A 109 -11.82 -30.75 -9.47
CA PRO A 109 -13.09 -31.35 -9.00
C PRO A 109 -13.64 -30.72 -7.71
N LYS A 110 -12.79 -30.16 -6.84
CA LYS A 110 -13.22 -29.48 -5.61
C LYS A 110 -14.01 -28.20 -5.87
N PHE A 111 -13.87 -27.59 -7.06
CA PHE A 111 -14.60 -26.39 -7.47
C PHE A 111 -15.76 -26.71 -8.44
N GLU A 112 -15.94 -27.94 -8.85
CA GLU A 112 -17.10 -28.33 -9.67
C GLU A 112 -18.40 -28.18 -8.88
N ASN A 113 -19.34 -27.40 -9.40
CA ASN A 113 -20.62 -27.08 -8.76
C ASN A 113 -20.52 -26.41 -7.38
N ASP A 114 -19.33 -25.95 -7.00
CA ASP A 114 -19.13 -25.16 -5.79
C ASP A 114 -19.80 -23.78 -5.92
N PHE A 115 -20.20 -23.21 -4.78
CA PHE A 115 -20.77 -21.85 -4.76
C PHE A 115 -19.80 -20.80 -5.31
N LEU A 116 -18.52 -20.99 -5.12
CA LEU A 116 -17.46 -20.13 -5.66
C LEU A 116 -17.53 -20.00 -7.19
N THR A 117 -17.85 -21.10 -7.89
CA THR A 117 -17.83 -21.17 -9.34
C THR A 117 -19.22 -21.04 -9.98
N THR A 118 -20.27 -21.10 -9.18
CA THR A 118 -21.66 -21.03 -9.64
C THR A 118 -22.39 -19.75 -9.26
N TYR A 119 -21.86 -18.96 -8.31
CA TYR A 119 -22.49 -17.72 -7.87
C TYR A 119 -22.71 -16.73 -9.03
N GLU A 120 -23.92 -16.20 -9.12
CA GLU A 120 -24.31 -15.11 -10.01
C GLU A 120 -24.79 -13.93 -9.17
N TYR A 121 -24.27 -12.73 -9.44
CA TYR A 121 -24.71 -11.53 -8.73
C TYR A 121 -26.16 -11.17 -9.08
N SER A 122 -26.94 -10.85 -8.07
CA SER A 122 -28.29 -10.31 -8.22
C SER A 122 -28.46 -9.06 -7.35
N GLU A 123 -29.16 -8.07 -7.88
CA GLU A 123 -29.55 -6.86 -7.12
C GLU A 123 -30.54 -7.17 -5.97
N ASN A 124 -31.13 -8.38 -5.99
CA ASN A 124 -32.02 -8.86 -4.93
C ASN A 124 -31.28 -9.70 -3.86
N ASP A 125 -29.96 -9.84 -3.95
CA ASP A 125 -29.18 -10.58 -2.95
C ASP A 125 -29.25 -9.90 -1.58
N ASP A 126 -29.51 -10.68 -0.53
CA ASP A 126 -29.27 -10.22 0.84
C ASP A 126 -27.76 -10.14 1.09
N LEU A 127 -27.21 -8.94 0.92
CA LEU A 127 -25.77 -8.71 1.04
C LEU A 127 -25.23 -9.05 2.44
N VAL A 128 -26.04 -8.93 3.49
CA VAL A 128 -25.62 -9.27 4.86
C VAL A 128 -25.45 -10.79 5.01
N GLU A 129 -26.43 -11.55 4.54
CA GLU A 129 -26.35 -13.02 4.59
C GLU A 129 -25.30 -13.56 3.61
N LEU A 130 -25.16 -12.94 2.45
CA LEU A 130 -24.12 -13.30 1.49
C LEU A 130 -22.73 -13.06 2.06
N ALA A 131 -22.46 -11.88 2.65
CA ALA A 131 -21.17 -11.56 3.27
C ALA A 131 -20.82 -12.51 4.43
N LYS A 132 -21.78 -12.97 5.21
CA LYS A 132 -21.54 -14.02 6.23
C LYS A 132 -21.07 -15.33 5.62
N LYS A 133 -21.58 -15.66 4.44
CA LYS A 133 -21.26 -16.91 3.74
C LYS A 133 -19.91 -16.87 3.02
N VAL A 134 -19.48 -15.70 2.51
CA VAL A 134 -18.30 -15.56 1.64
C VAL A 134 -17.15 -14.74 2.27
N GLY A 135 -17.43 -13.90 3.26
CA GLY A 135 -16.48 -12.99 3.90
C GLY A 135 -15.73 -13.62 5.09
N VAL A 136 -15.17 -12.76 5.91
CA VAL A 136 -14.28 -13.10 7.04
C VAL A 136 -14.91 -14.15 7.99
N LEU A 137 -16.18 -13.99 8.33
CA LEU A 137 -16.86 -14.84 9.32
C LEU A 137 -17.27 -16.23 8.80
N ARG A 138 -17.05 -16.51 7.52
CA ARG A 138 -17.20 -17.85 6.94
C ARG A 138 -16.34 -18.90 7.68
N THR A 139 -15.15 -18.50 8.12
CA THR A 139 -14.24 -19.38 8.86
C THR A 139 -14.48 -19.27 10.35
N GLU A 140 -15.05 -20.31 10.99
CA GLU A 140 -15.41 -20.28 12.42
C GLU A 140 -14.20 -20.39 13.34
N ASN A 141 -13.24 -21.27 13.00
CA ASN A 141 -12.01 -21.44 13.78
C ASN A 141 -11.18 -20.15 13.71
N ILE A 142 -10.91 -19.51 14.84
CA ILE A 142 -10.26 -18.20 14.92
C ILE A 142 -8.80 -18.22 14.44
N ASP A 143 -8.08 -19.33 14.63
CA ASP A 143 -6.68 -19.46 14.21
C ASP A 143 -6.59 -19.68 12.71
N VAL A 144 -7.42 -20.55 12.15
CA VAL A 144 -7.55 -20.76 10.70
C VAL A 144 -8.02 -19.47 10.03
N ARG A 145 -9.01 -18.77 10.61
CA ARG A 145 -9.44 -17.44 10.14
C ARG A 145 -8.27 -16.47 10.10
N SER A 146 -7.52 -16.38 11.20
CA SER A 146 -6.35 -15.51 11.30
C SER A 146 -5.34 -15.78 10.19
N LEU A 147 -4.97 -17.02 9.96
CA LEU A 147 -4.00 -17.39 8.91
C LEU A 147 -4.54 -17.07 7.51
N ARG A 148 -5.81 -17.36 7.22
CA ARG A 148 -6.46 -17.04 5.94
C ARG A 148 -6.49 -15.53 5.68
N GLU A 149 -6.83 -14.74 6.70
CA GLU A 149 -6.90 -13.29 6.56
C GLU A 149 -5.51 -12.65 6.47
N ILE A 150 -4.49 -13.19 7.15
CA ILE A 150 -3.09 -12.76 6.95
C ILE A 150 -2.67 -12.97 5.50
N VAL A 151 -2.94 -14.14 4.91
CA VAL A 151 -2.67 -14.41 3.48
C VAL A 151 -3.46 -13.45 2.61
N LEU A 152 -4.78 -13.34 2.80
CA LEU A 152 -5.64 -12.48 1.97
C LEU A 152 -5.21 -11.02 2.03
N TYR A 153 -4.88 -10.51 3.22
CA TYR A 153 -4.45 -9.11 3.38
C TYR A 153 -3.04 -8.89 2.81
N GLY A 154 -2.17 -9.89 2.90
CA GLY A 154 -0.92 -9.90 2.14
C GLY A 154 -1.16 -9.81 0.63
N LEU A 155 -2.10 -10.61 0.09
CA LEU A 155 -2.47 -10.57 -1.32
C LEU A 155 -3.10 -9.24 -1.74
N LYS A 156 -3.89 -8.59 -0.88
CA LYS A 156 -4.40 -7.24 -1.15
C LYS A 156 -3.27 -6.21 -1.29
N GLY A 157 -2.25 -6.29 -0.42
CA GLY A 157 -1.06 -5.45 -0.53
C GLY A 157 -0.23 -5.77 -1.78
N MET A 158 -0.06 -7.06 -2.09
CA MET A 158 0.60 -7.52 -3.32
C MET A 158 -0.12 -7.02 -4.57
N ALA A 159 -1.46 -7.05 -4.57
CA ALA A 159 -2.30 -6.56 -5.66
C ALA A 159 -2.05 -5.07 -5.96
N ALA A 160 -1.93 -4.24 -4.92
CA ALA A 160 -1.64 -2.82 -5.10
C ALA A 160 -0.29 -2.60 -5.80
N TYR A 161 0.76 -3.27 -5.34
CA TYR A 161 2.10 -3.15 -5.95
C TYR A 161 2.17 -3.77 -7.35
N GLY A 162 1.55 -4.94 -7.53
CA GLY A 162 1.48 -5.63 -8.82
C GLY A 162 0.68 -4.84 -9.85
N PHE A 163 -0.39 -4.15 -9.44
CA PHE A 163 -1.19 -3.30 -10.33
C PHE A 163 -0.38 -2.09 -10.84
N HIS A 164 0.41 -1.46 -9.97
CA HIS A 164 1.31 -0.37 -10.39
C HIS A 164 2.38 -0.85 -11.38
N ALA A 165 2.97 -2.03 -11.15
CA ALA A 165 3.92 -2.63 -12.08
C ALA A 165 3.25 -2.98 -13.42
N TYR A 166 2.03 -3.54 -13.38
CA TYR A 166 1.21 -3.83 -14.57
C TYR A 166 0.95 -2.58 -15.41
N ASN A 167 0.58 -1.46 -14.77
CA ASN A 167 0.34 -0.17 -15.44
C ASN A 167 1.58 0.35 -16.18
N LEU A 168 2.78 -0.08 -15.77
CA LEU A 168 4.05 0.21 -16.42
C LEU A 168 4.49 -0.88 -17.42
N GLY A 169 3.63 -1.84 -17.72
CA GLY A 169 3.91 -2.95 -18.63
C GLY A 169 4.83 -4.05 -18.04
N SER A 170 5.10 -4.00 -16.73
CA SER A 170 5.93 -4.99 -16.04
C SER A 170 5.06 -6.05 -15.37
N THR A 171 5.26 -7.30 -15.78
CA THR A 171 4.49 -8.46 -15.28
C THR A 171 5.40 -9.65 -15.04
N ASP A 172 5.03 -10.51 -14.08
CA ASP A 172 5.72 -11.76 -13.80
C ASP A 172 4.68 -12.89 -13.63
N ASN A 173 4.77 -13.91 -14.49
CA ASN A 173 3.81 -15.02 -14.48
C ASN A 173 3.86 -15.86 -13.20
N ASP A 174 5.02 -15.96 -12.55
CA ASP A 174 5.15 -16.70 -11.30
C ASP A 174 4.43 -16.00 -10.14
N ILE A 175 4.41 -14.66 -10.15
CA ILE A 175 3.63 -13.86 -9.19
C ILE A 175 2.14 -14.14 -9.38
N TYR A 176 1.62 -14.12 -10.61
CA TYR A 176 0.20 -14.43 -10.86
C TYR A 176 -0.16 -15.88 -10.50
N LYS A 177 0.72 -16.83 -10.82
CA LYS A 177 0.52 -18.24 -10.48
C LYS A 177 0.41 -18.45 -8.97
N PHE A 178 1.31 -17.83 -8.22
CA PHE A 178 1.24 -17.84 -6.75
C PHE A 178 -0.02 -17.15 -6.24
N TYR A 179 -0.35 -15.98 -6.81
CA TYR A 179 -1.50 -15.18 -6.41
C TYR A 179 -2.82 -15.97 -6.53
N GLU A 180 -3.04 -16.64 -7.66
CA GLU A 180 -4.19 -17.53 -7.86
C GLU A 180 -4.21 -18.69 -6.86
N LYS A 181 -3.08 -19.38 -6.67
CA LYS A 181 -2.91 -20.45 -5.68
C LYS A 181 -3.31 -19.96 -4.27
N ALA A 182 -2.77 -18.84 -3.85
CA ALA A 182 -2.97 -18.31 -2.52
C ALA A 182 -4.40 -17.81 -2.29
N LEU A 183 -5.03 -17.17 -3.30
CA LEU A 183 -6.45 -16.80 -3.26
C LEU A 183 -7.34 -18.01 -3.02
N LEU A 184 -7.12 -19.10 -3.76
CA LEU A 184 -7.89 -20.34 -3.65
C LEU A 184 -7.66 -21.04 -2.31
N ALA A 185 -6.45 -21.01 -1.78
CA ALA A 185 -6.13 -21.56 -0.47
C ALA A 185 -6.92 -20.89 0.67
N THR A 186 -7.31 -19.61 0.53
CA THR A 186 -8.15 -18.93 1.55
C THR A 186 -9.59 -19.44 1.63
N VAL A 187 -10.04 -20.25 0.69
CA VAL A 187 -11.38 -20.88 0.67
C VAL A 187 -11.33 -22.41 0.70
N ASP A 188 -10.14 -22.99 0.71
CA ASP A 188 -9.95 -24.44 0.79
C ASP A 188 -10.03 -24.91 2.24
N ASP A 189 -11.14 -25.58 2.59
CA ASP A 189 -11.39 -26.05 3.95
C ASP A 189 -10.60 -27.34 4.29
N SER A 190 -9.91 -27.94 3.33
CA SER A 190 -9.06 -29.12 3.55
C SER A 190 -7.66 -28.79 4.09
N LEU A 191 -7.22 -27.51 4.00
CA LEU A 191 -5.90 -27.11 4.44
C LEU A 191 -5.80 -27.04 5.96
N SER A 192 -4.75 -27.64 6.50
CA SER A 192 -4.38 -27.58 7.92
C SER A 192 -3.81 -26.20 8.32
N ALA A 193 -3.74 -25.94 9.62
CA ALA A 193 -3.11 -24.71 10.13
C ALA A 193 -1.62 -24.64 9.79
N GLU A 194 -0.91 -25.77 9.74
CA GLU A 194 0.49 -25.86 9.33
C GLU A 194 0.69 -25.48 7.87
N GLU A 195 -0.16 -25.97 6.97
CA GLU A 195 -0.13 -25.63 5.53
C GLU A 195 -0.45 -24.16 5.30
N LEU A 196 -1.44 -23.60 6.02
CA LEU A 196 -1.75 -22.18 5.97
C LEU A 196 -0.61 -21.32 6.55
N THR A 197 0.07 -21.77 7.60
CA THR A 197 1.25 -21.09 8.13
C THR A 197 2.39 -21.08 7.11
N ALA A 198 2.65 -22.20 6.45
CA ALA A 198 3.65 -22.24 5.36
C ALA A 198 3.27 -21.25 4.23
N LEU A 199 1.98 -21.16 3.89
CA LEU A 199 1.50 -20.22 2.88
C LEU A 199 1.66 -18.75 3.30
N VAL A 200 1.56 -18.42 4.58
CA VAL A 200 1.85 -17.07 5.10
C VAL A 200 3.30 -16.67 4.78
N PHE A 201 4.28 -17.57 4.98
CA PHE A 201 5.68 -17.30 4.66
C PHE A 201 5.94 -17.26 3.14
N GLU A 202 5.32 -18.15 2.39
CA GLU A 202 5.36 -18.11 0.92
C GLU A 202 4.77 -16.79 0.38
N THR A 203 3.71 -16.26 1.02
CA THR A 203 3.17 -14.93 0.69
C THR A 203 4.21 -13.85 0.91
N GLY A 204 5.03 -13.95 1.95
CA GLY A 204 6.15 -13.05 2.21
C GLY A 204 7.23 -13.10 1.11
N GLU A 205 7.56 -14.30 0.61
CA GLU A 205 8.48 -14.47 -0.52
C GLU A 205 8.00 -13.70 -1.75
N TYR A 206 6.73 -13.90 -2.12
CA TYR A 206 6.15 -13.22 -3.26
C TYR A 206 5.92 -11.72 -3.00
N GLY A 207 5.83 -11.31 -1.73
CA GLY A 207 5.90 -9.91 -1.31
C GLY A 207 7.23 -9.26 -1.70
N VAL A 208 8.35 -9.93 -1.46
CA VAL A 208 9.68 -9.46 -1.93
C VAL A 208 9.71 -9.37 -3.44
N LYS A 209 9.23 -10.41 -4.16
CA LYS A 209 9.24 -10.45 -5.64
C LYS A 209 8.41 -9.32 -6.26
N VAL A 210 7.20 -9.05 -5.74
CA VAL A 210 6.34 -8.00 -6.29
C VAL A 210 6.88 -6.60 -6.01
N MET A 211 7.50 -6.37 -4.85
CA MET A 211 8.18 -5.10 -4.56
C MET A 211 9.40 -4.90 -5.46
N ALA A 212 10.19 -5.94 -5.70
CA ALA A 212 11.30 -5.91 -6.66
C ALA A 212 10.83 -5.63 -8.08
N LEU A 213 9.71 -6.24 -8.51
CA LEU A 213 9.11 -6.00 -9.82
C LEU A 213 8.69 -4.53 -9.98
N LEU A 214 8.04 -3.95 -8.96
CA LEU A 214 7.61 -2.56 -8.98
C LEU A 214 8.81 -1.59 -8.92
N ASP A 215 9.81 -1.87 -8.10
CA ASP A 215 11.06 -1.08 -8.04
C ASP A 215 11.74 -1.04 -9.40
N GLY A 216 11.88 -2.21 -10.05
CA GLY A 216 12.42 -2.31 -11.41
C GLY A 216 11.59 -1.56 -12.45
N ALA A 217 10.26 -1.63 -12.38
CA ALA A 217 9.36 -0.92 -13.28
C ALA A 217 9.49 0.61 -13.11
N ASN A 218 9.43 1.10 -11.87
CA ASN A 218 9.55 2.52 -11.57
C ASN A 218 10.92 3.09 -11.96
N THR A 219 12.01 2.39 -11.61
CA THR A 219 13.37 2.87 -11.92
C THR A 219 13.68 2.81 -13.40
N SER A 220 13.14 1.83 -14.14
CA SER A 220 13.25 1.78 -15.60
C SER A 220 12.48 2.90 -16.28
N ALA A 221 11.30 3.25 -15.78
CA ALA A 221 10.45 4.29 -16.37
C ALA A 221 10.89 5.73 -16.01
N TYR A 222 11.35 5.94 -14.76
CA TYR A 222 11.54 7.29 -14.22
C TYR A 222 12.96 7.59 -13.74
N GLY A 223 13.87 6.62 -13.84
CA GLY A 223 15.23 6.69 -13.33
C GLY A 223 15.34 6.34 -11.86
N THR A 224 16.55 6.08 -11.39
CA THR A 224 16.81 5.80 -9.97
C THR A 224 16.56 7.05 -9.12
N PRO A 225 15.79 6.95 -8.02
CA PRO A 225 15.59 8.06 -7.09
C PRO A 225 16.92 8.62 -6.60
N VAL A 226 17.01 9.95 -6.50
CA VAL A 226 18.19 10.66 -6.03
C VAL A 226 17.84 11.60 -4.88
N ALA A 227 18.78 11.82 -3.98
CA ALA A 227 18.61 12.76 -2.87
C ALA A 227 18.15 14.12 -3.40
N THR A 228 17.00 14.58 -2.92
CA THR A 228 16.31 15.76 -3.45
C THR A 228 15.72 16.59 -2.31
N GLU A 229 15.98 17.89 -2.33
CA GLU A 229 15.24 18.87 -1.54
C GLU A 229 13.91 19.15 -2.23
N VAL A 230 12.81 18.96 -1.52
CA VAL A 230 11.45 19.18 -2.01
C VAL A 230 10.86 20.40 -1.30
N ASN A 231 10.41 21.39 -2.06
CA ASN A 231 9.70 22.55 -1.54
C ASN A 231 8.37 22.13 -0.90
N ILE A 232 8.02 22.74 0.24
CA ILE A 232 6.73 22.53 0.91
C ILE A 232 5.87 23.80 0.96
N GLY A 233 6.35 24.90 0.37
CA GLY A 233 5.57 26.10 0.11
C GLY A 233 4.82 26.05 -1.21
N VAL A 234 4.19 27.17 -1.60
CA VAL A 234 3.37 27.27 -2.80
C VAL A 234 3.88 28.32 -3.79
N GLY A 235 3.54 28.14 -5.08
CA GLY A 235 3.72 29.13 -6.14
C GLY A 235 2.57 30.14 -6.22
N LYS A 236 2.54 30.88 -7.33
CA LYS A 236 1.54 31.92 -7.58
C LYS A 236 0.48 31.49 -8.62
N ASN A 237 0.72 30.39 -9.30
CA ASN A 237 -0.19 29.88 -10.33
C ASN A 237 -1.33 29.04 -9.72
N PRO A 238 -2.46 28.91 -10.41
CA PRO A 238 -3.44 27.87 -10.08
C PRO A 238 -2.78 26.51 -10.03
N GLY A 239 -3.27 25.61 -9.16
CA GLY A 239 -2.62 24.32 -8.93
C GLY A 239 -3.56 23.12 -9.05
N ILE A 240 -3.00 21.98 -9.37
CA ILE A 240 -3.62 20.66 -9.25
C ILE A 240 -2.89 19.89 -8.17
N LEU A 241 -3.63 19.32 -7.22
CA LEU A 241 -3.09 18.45 -6.18
C LEU A 241 -3.28 16.99 -6.58
N ILE A 242 -2.21 16.20 -6.58
CA ILE A 242 -2.29 14.77 -6.86
C ILE A 242 -1.88 13.97 -5.63
N SER A 243 -2.75 13.03 -5.23
CA SER A 243 -2.57 12.18 -4.05
C SER A 243 -2.72 10.71 -4.42
N GLY A 244 -2.14 9.82 -3.63
CA GLY A 244 -2.10 8.39 -3.89
C GLY A 244 -0.69 7.91 -4.24
N HIS A 245 -0.57 6.87 -5.09
CA HIS A 245 0.69 6.15 -5.23
C HIS A 245 1.15 5.96 -6.69
N ASP A 246 0.26 6.03 -7.69
CA ASP A 246 0.60 5.66 -9.06
C ASP A 246 1.45 6.73 -9.75
N LEU A 247 2.71 6.39 -10.07
CA LEU A 247 3.66 7.30 -10.70
C LEU A 247 3.38 7.50 -12.20
N LYS A 248 2.64 6.58 -12.85
CA LYS A 248 2.20 6.76 -14.23
C LYS A 248 1.20 7.91 -14.32
N ASP A 249 0.26 7.97 -13.36
CA ASP A 249 -0.78 8.99 -13.35
C ASP A 249 -0.19 10.41 -13.21
N ILE A 250 0.76 10.60 -12.26
CA ILE A 250 1.42 11.91 -12.15
C ILE A 250 2.28 12.24 -13.37
N LYS A 251 2.93 11.25 -13.98
CA LYS A 251 3.70 11.47 -15.22
C LYS A 251 2.81 11.98 -16.35
N GLU A 252 1.66 11.36 -16.57
CA GLU A 252 0.69 11.76 -17.58
C GLU A 252 0.08 13.14 -17.28
N LEU A 253 -0.18 13.44 -15.99
CA LEU A 253 -0.63 14.76 -15.57
C LEU A 253 0.43 15.83 -15.85
N LEU A 254 1.69 15.58 -15.53
CA LEU A 254 2.79 16.52 -15.76
C LEU A 254 2.99 16.81 -17.26
N GLU A 255 2.88 15.79 -18.12
CA GLU A 255 2.97 15.97 -19.57
C GLU A 255 1.85 16.87 -20.12
N GLN A 256 0.62 16.70 -19.61
CA GLN A 256 -0.54 17.45 -20.09
C GLN A 256 -0.65 18.86 -19.50
N THR A 257 -0.04 19.09 -18.35
CA THR A 257 -0.02 20.43 -17.70
C THR A 257 1.15 21.30 -18.15
N GLU A 258 2.15 20.73 -18.83
CA GLU A 258 3.31 21.49 -19.28
C GLU A 258 2.92 22.65 -20.21
N GLY A 259 3.37 23.86 -19.88
CA GLY A 259 3.09 25.07 -20.66
C GLY A 259 1.66 25.64 -20.51
N THR A 260 0.80 25.05 -19.67
CA THR A 260 -0.59 25.50 -19.48
C THR A 260 -0.74 26.66 -18.49
N GLY A 261 0.30 26.97 -17.71
CA GLY A 261 0.25 27.95 -16.62
C GLY A 261 -0.36 27.39 -15.33
N VAL A 262 -0.55 26.07 -15.23
CA VAL A 262 -1.05 25.38 -14.05
C VAL A 262 0.11 24.65 -13.36
N ASP A 263 0.25 24.83 -12.06
CA ASP A 263 1.25 24.14 -11.24
C ASP A 263 0.70 22.79 -10.74
N VAL A 264 1.60 21.83 -10.49
CA VAL A 264 1.27 20.53 -9.92
C VAL A 264 1.93 20.40 -8.55
N TYR A 265 1.17 19.90 -7.60
CA TYR A 265 1.62 19.63 -6.22
C TYR A 265 1.34 18.17 -5.87
N THR A 266 2.28 17.55 -5.18
CA THR A 266 2.07 16.22 -4.59
C THR A 266 1.46 16.33 -3.20
N HIS A 267 0.76 15.27 -2.79
CA HIS A 267 0.24 15.12 -1.43
C HIS A 267 0.50 13.70 -0.94
N SER A 268 0.86 13.58 0.35
CA SER A 268 1.01 12.30 1.03
C SER A 268 1.99 11.34 0.31
N GLU A 269 1.56 10.14 -0.09
CA GLU A 269 2.42 9.13 -0.74
C GLU A 269 2.84 9.49 -2.18
N MET A 270 2.34 10.58 -2.73
CA MET A 270 2.85 11.08 -4.02
C MET A 270 4.13 11.94 -3.87
N LEU A 271 4.50 12.38 -2.65
CA LEU A 271 5.74 13.10 -2.37
C LEU A 271 6.99 12.48 -3.07
N PRO A 272 7.21 11.16 -3.06
CA PRO A 272 8.38 10.56 -3.70
C PRO A 272 8.49 10.75 -5.21
N ALA A 273 7.46 11.19 -5.90
CA ALA A 273 7.56 11.57 -7.32
C ALA A 273 8.67 12.60 -7.57
N HIS A 274 8.91 13.49 -6.60
CA HIS A 274 10.00 14.48 -6.66
C HIS A 274 11.41 13.88 -6.64
N TYR A 275 11.57 12.60 -6.27
CA TYR A 275 12.88 11.96 -6.18
C TYR A 275 13.34 11.36 -7.52
N TYR A 276 12.41 11.11 -8.44
CA TYR A 276 12.68 10.48 -9.71
C TYR A 276 13.12 11.50 -10.77
N PRO A 277 14.28 11.29 -11.46
CA PRO A 277 14.82 12.23 -12.45
C PRO A 277 13.82 12.62 -13.54
N GLU A 278 13.08 11.64 -14.10
CA GLU A 278 12.14 11.87 -15.19
C GLU A 278 10.86 12.62 -14.78
N LEU A 279 10.56 12.69 -13.49
CA LEU A 279 9.41 13.44 -12.96
C LEU A 279 9.84 14.84 -12.48
N LYS A 280 10.92 14.94 -11.73
CA LYS A 280 11.39 16.24 -11.18
C LYS A 280 11.94 17.21 -12.24
N LYS A 281 12.13 16.76 -13.48
CA LYS A 281 12.54 17.66 -14.59
C LYS A 281 11.46 18.69 -14.95
N TYR A 282 10.19 18.41 -14.63
CA TYR A 282 9.08 19.31 -14.90
C TYR A 282 9.07 20.46 -13.88
N LYS A 283 9.34 21.67 -14.36
CA LYS A 283 9.50 22.86 -13.49
C LYS A 283 8.21 23.28 -12.78
N HIS A 284 7.06 22.92 -13.35
CA HIS A 284 5.74 23.18 -12.76
C HIS A 284 5.31 22.10 -11.76
N LEU A 285 6.12 21.08 -11.47
CA LEU A 285 6.03 20.25 -10.29
C LEU A 285 6.68 21.02 -9.13
N VAL A 286 5.88 21.84 -8.44
CA VAL A 286 6.37 22.89 -7.53
C VAL A 286 6.82 22.39 -6.19
N GLY A 287 6.10 21.41 -5.62
CA GLY A 287 6.40 20.90 -4.29
C GLY A 287 5.35 19.95 -3.75
N ASN A 288 5.53 19.59 -2.48
CA ASN A 288 4.56 18.79 -1.73
C ASN A 288 3.69 19.70 -0.87
N TYR A 289 2.39 19.54 -0.93
CA TYR A 289 1.42 20.29 -0.14
C TYR A 289 0.88 19.43 1.00
N GLY A 290 1.11 19.87 2.23
CA GLY A 290 0.59 19.22 3.43
C GLY A 290 1.36 17.97 3.87
N ASN A 291 0.66 17.06 4.52
CA ASN A 291 1.20 15.95 5.30
C ASN A 291 0.65 14.59 4.86
N ALA A 292 0.55 13.64 5.82
CA ALA A 292 -0.04 12.34 5.58
C ALA A 292 -1.54 12.43 5.27
N TRP A 293 -2.05 11.45 4.58
CA TRP A 293 -3.39 11.34 4.00
C TRP A 293 -4.56 11.79 4.90
N TYR A 294 -4.50 11.58 6.19
CA TYR A 294 -5.62 11.88 7.10
C TYR A 294 -5.82 13.38 7.37
N HIS A 295 -4.87 14.24 6.96
CA HIS A 295 -4.99 15.69 7.00
C HIS A 295 -5.85 16.28 5.86
N GLN A 296 -6.26 15.48 4.87
CA GLN A 296 -7.08 15.89 3.73
C GLN A 296 -8.26 16.80 4.12
N VAL A 297 -8.94 16.48 5.22
CA VAL A 297 -10.12 17.23 5.70
C VAL A 297 -9.86 18.69 6.08
N THR A 298 -8.61 19.10 6.15
CA THR A 298 -8.17 20.48 6.43
C THR A 298 -7.34 21.04 5.28
N GLU A 299 -6.43 20.26 4.74
CA GLU A 299 -5.49 20.69 3.70
C GLU A 299 -6.18 20.93 2.36
N PHE A 300 -7.17 20.11 1.98
CA PHE A 300 -7.91 20.31 0.73
C PHE A 300 -8.83 21.54 0.74
N GLU A 301 -9.28 22.00 1.92
CA GLU A 301 -10.04 23.25 2.07
C GLU A 301 -9.21 24.48 1.65
N THR A 302 -7.88 24.43 1.82
CA THR A 302 -6.98 25.55 1.56
C THR A 302 -6.23 25.43 0.23
N PHE A 303 -6.32 24.28 -0.45
CA PHE A 303 -5.62 24.08 -1.71
C PHE A 303 -6.21 24.90 -2.86
N ASN A 304 -7.50 25.17 -2.84
CA ASN A 304 -8.31 25.93 -3.82
C ASN A 304 -8.51 25.24 -5.19
N GLY A 305 -7.52 24.50 -5.71
CA GLY A 305 -7.57 23.82 -6.99
C GLY A 305 -8.19 22.42 -6.97
N PRO A 306 -8.30 21.77 -8.13
CA PRO A 306 -8.75 20.38 -8.21
C PRO A 306 -7.77 19.42 -7.54
N VAL A 307 -8.33 18.31 -7.04
CA VAL A 307 -7.60 17.22 -6.40
C VAL A 307 -7.82 15.93 -7.19
N VAL A 308 -6.74 15.21 -7.50
CA VAL A 308 -6.77 13.93 -8.21
C VAL A 308 -6.30 12.84 -7.27
N PHE A 309 -7.16 11.85 -7.02
CA PHE A 309 -6.78 10.62 -6.32
C PHE A 309 -6.44 9.52 -7.31
N THR A 310 -5.19 9.07 -7.30
CA THR A 310 -4.75 7.94 -8.12
C THR A 310 -5.13 6.61 -7.48
N THR A 311 -5.06 6.54 -6.15
CA THR A 311 -5.30 5.34 -5.34
C THR A 311 -5.85 5.71 -3.96
N ASN A 312 -5.76 4.79 -2.99
CA ASN A 312 -5.96 5.10 -1.58
C ASN A 312 -4.89 6.13 -1.09
N CYS A 313 -4.97 6.79 0.04
CA CYS A 313 -5.99 6.66 1.06
C CYS A 313 -7.00 7.82 0.96
N ILE A 314 -8.27 7.51 0.76
CA ILE A 314 -9.33 8.51 0.77
C ILE A 314 -9.84 8.71 2.20
N VAL A 315 -10.04 9.96 2.62
CA VAL A 315 -10.81 10.30 3.81
C VAL A 315 -12.18 10.83 3.36
N PRO A 316 -13.28 10.19 3.78
CA PRO A 316 -14.61 10.72 3.50
C PRO A 316 -14.73 12.20 3.92
N PRO A 317 -15.19 13.09 3.03
CA PRO A 317 -15.29 14.51 3.33
C PRO A 317 -16.34 14.76 4.41
N LYS A 318 -16.20 15.89 5.11
CA LYS A 318 -17.23 16.36 6.03
C LYS A 318 -18.43 16.88 5.23
N PRO A 319 -19.66 16.89 5.79
CA PRO A 319 -20.85 17.38 5.09
C PRO A 319 -20.76 18.82 4.58
N ASN A 320 -19.93 19.65 5.23
CA ASN A 320 -19.69 21.05 4.87
C ASN A 320 -18.37 21.31 4.15
N SER A 321 -17.72 20.27 3.66
CA SER A 321 -16.47 20.43 2.88
C SER A 321 -16.71 21.18 1.58
N THR A 322 -15.80 22.11 1.25
CA THR A 322 -15.90 22.98 0.07
C THR A 322 -15.20 22.44 -1.17
N TYR A 323 -14.57 21.27 -1.07
CA TYR A 323 -13.75 20.68 -2.13
C TYR A 323 -14.40 19.51 -2.87
N ASN A 324 -15.62 19.10 -2.51
CA ASN A 324 -16.27 17.89 -3.06
C ASN A 324 -16.50 17.93 -4.58
N ASP A 325 -16.77 19.11 -5.14
CA ASP A 325 -17.07 19.33 -6.55
C ASP A 325 -15.81 19.45 -7.45
N ARG A 326 -14.62 19.38 -6.85
CA ARG A 326 -13.34 19.47 -7.54
C ARG A 326 -12.40 18.29 -7.29
N ILE A 327 -12.97 17.16 -6.82
CA ILE A 327 -12.24 15.90 -6.65
C ILE A 327 -12.47 14.98 -7.84
N PHE A 328 -11.39 14.39 -8.29
CA PHE A 328 -11.37 13.36 -9.34
C PHE A 328 -10.69 12.10 -8.82
N THR A 329 -11.17 10.93 -9.25
CA THR A 329 -10.61 9.64 -8.88
C THR A 329 -10.15 8.87 -10.11
N LEU A 330 -9.14 8.02 -9.93
CA LEU A 330 -8.57 7.15 -10.96
C LEU A 330 -8.55 5.69 -10.48
N ASN A 331 -8.34 4.78 -11.39
CA ASN A 331 -8.01 3.38 -11.11
C ASN A 331 -8.92 2.72 -10.04
N ALA A 332 -8.32 2.21 -8.97
CA ALA A 332 -9.02 1.57 -7.86
C ALA A 332 -9.68 2.56 -6.87
N ALA A 333 -9.37 3.85 -6.95
CA ALA A 333 -9.94 4.87 -6.07
C ALA A 333 -11.37 5.21 -6.47
N GLY A 334 -12.29 5.33 -5.51
CA GLY A 334 -13.68 5.70 -5.77
C GLY A 334 -14.39 6.25 -4.55
N TYR A 335 -15.27 7.22 -4.77
CA TYR A 335 -16.13 7.78 -3.73
C TYR A 335 -17.47 8.24 -4.33
N PRO A 336 -18.61 7.99 -3.69
CA PRO A 336 -19.92 8.38 -4.22
C PRO A 336 -19.99 9.87 -4.58
N GLY A 337 -20.38 10.15 -5.82
CA GLY A 337 -20.53 11.52 -6.32
C GLY A 337 -19.26 12.21 -6.79
N TRP A 338 -18.08 11.62 -6.60
CA TRP A 338 -16.85 12.14 -7.21
C TRP A 338 -16.69 11.65 -8.64
N LYS A 339 -16.10 12.51 -9.47
CA LYS A 339 -15.93 12.19 -10.89
C LYS A 339 -14.75 11.25 -11.09
N LYS A 340 -15.00 10.10 -11.73
CA LYS A 340 -13.96 9.17 -12.14
C LYS A 340 -13.48 9.46 -13.55
N LEU A 341 -12.18 9.70 -13.71
CA LEU A 341 -11.52 9.71 -15.01
C LEU A 341 -11.14 8.28 -15.37
N LYS A 342 -11.47 7.87 -16.58
CA LYS A 342 -11.17 6.52 -17.09
C LYS A 342 -10.08 6.60 -18.14
N ALA A 343 -9.21 5.60 -18.14
CA ALA A 343 -8.23 5.45 -19.22
C ALA A 343 -8.94 5.14 -20.55
N ASP A 344 -8.37 5.63 -21.63
CA ASP A 344 -8.78 5.27 -22.99
C ASP A 344 -8.33 3.84 -23.35
N GLU A 345 -8.57 3.42 -24.59
CA GLU A 345 -8.17 2.11 -25.12
C GLU A 345 -6.65 1.85 -25.11
N ASN A 346 -5.85 2.92 -25.02
CA ASN A 346 -4.39 2.87 -24.93
C ASN A 346 -3.89 2.96 -23.48
N GLY A 347 -4.79 2.98 -22.50
CA GLY A 347 -4.46 3.11 -21.09
C GLY A 347 -4.04 4.52 -20.65
N LYS A 348 -4.40 5.57 -21.42
CA LYS A 348 -4.10 6.98 -21.13
C LYS A 348 -5.29 7.67 -20.46
N ILE A 349 -5.00 8.51 -19.45
CA ILE A 349 -5.98 9.39 -18.81
C ILE A 349 -5.99 10.76 -19.50
N ASP A 350 -7.17 11.30 -19.80
CA ASP A 350 -7.35 12.67 -20.25
C ASP A 350 -7.61 13.61 -19.06
N TYR A 351 -6.66 14.51 -18.80
CA TYR A 351 -6.73 15.51 -17.73
C TYR A 351 -7.25 16.87 -18.18
N THR A 352 -7.73 17.02 -19.42
CA THR A 352 -8.19 18.30 -19.97
C THR A 352 -9.18 19.00 -19.05
N GLU A 353 -10.17 18.27 -18.52
CA GLU A 353 -11.18 18.84 -17.63
C GLU A 353 -10.59 19.31 -16.29
N VAL A 354 -9.66 18.56 -15.73
CA VAL A 354 -8.95 18.92 -14.48
C VAL A 354 -8.15 20.20 -14.68
N ILE A 355 -7.46 20.30 -15.80
CA ILE A 355 -6.64 21.48 -16.17
C ILE A 355 -7.54 22.71 -16.37
N GLU A 356 -8.63 22.57 -17.11
CA GLU A 356 -9.58 23.67 -17.34
C GLU A 356 -10.29 24.11 -16.06
N LEU A 357 -10.53 23.19 -15.13
CA LEU A 357 -11.03 23.54 -13.79
C LEU A 357 -9.97 24.31 -13.00
N ALA A 358 -8.72 23.83 -13.00
CA ALA A 358 -7.63 24.48 -12.29
C ALA A 358 -7.42 25.93 -12.73
N LYS A 359 -7.45 26.21 -14.04
CA LYS A 359 -7.34 27.57 -14.59
C LYS A 359 -8.39 28.57 -14.07
N LYS A 360 -9.50 28.08 -13.53
CA LYS A 360 -10.59 28.91 -12.96
C LYS A 360 -10.44 29.10 -11.45
N CYS A 361 -9.51 28.39 -10.82
CA CYS A 361 -9.27 28.43 -9.40
C CYS A 361 -8.19 29.48 -9.04
N GLU A 362 -8.21 29.91 -7.80
CA GLU A 362 -7.10 30.68 -7.22
C GLU A 362 -5.88 29.78 -6.95
N ALA A 363 -4.72 30.39 -6.79
CA ALA A 363 -3.53 29.67 -6.34
C ALA A 363 -3.77 29.04 -4.95
N PRO A 364 -3.07 27.93 -4.63
CA PRO A 364 -3.15 27.33 -3.31
C PRO A 364 -2.74 28.32 -2.21
N LYS A 365 -3.43 28.25 -1.07
CA LYS A 365 -3.05 29.02 0.11
C LYS A 365 -1.81 28.39 0.75
N GLU A 366 -0.80 29.18 1.04
CA GLU A 366 0.38 28.71 1.76
C GLU A 366 0.03 28.30 3.19
N ILE A 367 0.33 27.06 3.54
CA ILE A 367 0.11 26.48 4.88
C ILE A 367 1.43 26.23 5.63
N GLU A 368 2.52 26.11 4.90
CA GLU A 368 3.88 25.93 5.43
C GLU A 368 4.91 26.40 4.41
N THR A 369 6.17 26.57 4.85
CA THR A 369 7.29 26.99 4.01
C THR A 369 8.54 26.19 4.35
N GLY A 370 9.51 26.16 3.45
CA GLY A 370 10.78 25.47 3.63
C GLY A 370 10.93 24.27 2.69
N THR A 371 11.80 23.37 3.06
CA THR A 371 12.10 22.15 2.28
C THR A 371 12.18 20.92 3.16
N ILE A 372 11.92 19.76 2.58
CA ILE A 372 12.18 18.44 3.16
C ILE A 372 13.10 17.66 2.21
N VAL A 373 13.87 16.73 2.75
CA VAL A 373 14.84 15.95 1.98
C VAL A 373 14.42 14.48 1.93
N GLY A 374 14.47 13.88 0.73
CA GLY A 374 14.22 12.45 0.53
C GLY A 374 14.91 11.93 -0.73
N GLY A 375 14.58 10.71 -1.16
CA GLY A 375 15.17 10.07 -2.33
C GLY A 375 16.35 9.15 -2.01
N PHE A 376 16.41 8.62 -0.79
CA PHE A 376 17.44 7.69 -0.34
C PHE A 376 17.04 6.21 -0.56
N ALA A 377 16.51 5.89 -1.75
CA ALA A 377 16.34 4.50 -2.16
C ALA A 377 17.70 3.78 -2.27
N HIS A 378 17.70 2.45 -2.37
CA HIS A 378 18.92 1.64 -2.31
C HIS A 378 19.99 2.09 -3.32
N GLY A 379 19.62 2.48 -4.54
CA GLY A 379 20.57 2.98 -5.54
C GLY A 379 21.32 4.24 -5.07
N GLN A 380 20.61 5.20 -4.47
CA GLN A 380 21.22 6.40 -3.89
C GLN A 380 22.08 6.09 -2.67
N VAL A 381 21.63 5.17 -1.79
CA VAL A 381 22.41 4.74 -0.61
C VAL A 381 23.69 4.05 -1.05
N PHE A 382 23.66 3.21 -2.07
CA PHE A 382 24.84 2.55 -2.62
C PHE A 382 25.83 3.53 -3.27
N ALA A 383 25.34 4.60 -3.88
CA ALA A 383 26.21 5.64 -4.43
C ALA A 383 27.04 6.38 -3.35
N VAL A 384 26.60 6.34 -2.09
CA VAL A 384 27.30 6.93 -0.93
C VAL A 384 27.74 5.89 0.12
N ALA A 385 27.75 4.60 -0.27
CA ALA A 385 27.99 3.48 0.65
C ALA A 385 29.29 3.62 1.45
N ASP A 386 30.39 4.08 0.83
CA ASP A 386 31.68 4.25 1.50
C ASP A 386 31.57 5.20 2.69
N LYS A 387 30.83 6.30 2.56
CA LYS A 387 30.62 7.27 3.65
C LYS A 387 29.82 6.66 4.79
N VAL A 388 28.77 5.88 4.46
CA VAL A 388 27.93 5.20 5.47
C VAL A 388 28.75 4.16 6.21
N VAL A 389 29.51 3.32 5.49
CA VAL A 389 30.38 2.28 6.07
C VAL A 389 31.49 2.90 6.96
N GLU A 390 32.12 4.01 6.53
CA GLU A 390 33.08 4.74 7.33
C GLU A 390 32.46 5.30 8.61
N ALA A 391 31.26 5.90 8.51
CA ALA A 391 30.55 6.44 9.66
C ALA A 391 30.18 5.35 10.69
N VAL A 392 29.82 4.14 10.23
CA VAL A 392 29.57 3.00 11.11
C VAL A 392 30.88 2.49 11.73
N LYS A 393 31.94 2.29 10.93
CA LYS A 393 33.25 1.80 11.43
C LYS A 393 33.92 2.75 12.41
N SER A 394 33.75 4.06 12.23
CA SER A 394 34.27 5.08 13.17
C SER A 394 33.42 5.23 14.43
N GLY A 395 32.23 4.62 14.47
CA GLY A 395 31.28 4.78 15.58
C GLY A 395 30.52 6.11 15.56
N ALA A 396 30.60 6.88 14.47
CA ALA A 396 29.81 8.10 14.30
C ALA A 396 28.31 7.76 14.13
N ILE A 397 28.00 6.65 13.44
CA ILE A 397 26.67 6.03 13.41
C ILE A 397 26.76 4.71 14.18
N LYS A 398 25.98 4.61 15.26
CA LYS A 398 25.96 3.39 16.07
C LYS A 398 24.77 2.51 15.79
N LYS A 399 23.65 3.08 15.36
CA LYS A 399 22.42 2.33 15.14
C LYS A 399 21.57 2.95 14.04
N PHE A 400 20.88 2.10 13.30
CA PHE A 400 19.81 2.46 12.38
C PHE A 400 18.48 1.99 12.96
N ILE A 401 17.45 2.82 12.85
CA ILE A 401 16.09 2.44 13.22
C ILE A 401 15.23 2.52 11.96
N VAL A 402 14.69 1.40 11.52
CA VAL A 402 13.69 1.36 10.45
C VAL A 402 12.35 1.80 11.04
N MET A 403 12.01 3.06 10.83
CA MET A 403 10.72 3.65 11.18
C MET A 403 9.96 3.89 9.88
N SER A 404 9.34 2.84 9.35
CA SER A 404 8.66 2.86 8.06
C SER A 404 7.19 2.48 8.19
N GLY A 405 6.43 2.70 7.12
CA GLY A 405 5.07 2.24 6.97
C GLY A 405 4.04 3.35 6.92
N CYS A 406 2.87 3.10 7.49
CA CYS A 406 1.71 3.98 7.38
C CYS A 406 1.65 5.01 8.51
N ASP A 407 0.95 6.10 8.26
CA ASP A 407 0.44 6.98 9.33
C ASP A 407 -1.10 6.93 9.37
N ALA A 408 -1.72 7.43 10.43
CA ALA A 408 -3.17 7.49 10.58
C ALA A 408 -3.59 8.43 11.73
N ARG A 409 -4.92 8.51 11.98
CA ARG A 409 -5.54 9.53 12.84
C ARG A 409 -5.37 9.29 14.34
N MET A 410 -5.07 8.08 14.77
CA MET A 410 -5.05 7.73 16.20
C MET A 410 -4.01 8.58 16.95
N ALA A 411 -4.44 9.28 18.02
CA ALA A 411 -3.58 10.18 18.80
C ALA A 411 -2.30 9.49 19.34
N ARG A 412 -2.38 8.20 19.69
CA ARG A 412 -1.24 7.39 20.15
C ARG A 412 -0.07 7.36 19.14
N ARG A 413 -0.29 7.71 17.88
CA ARG A 413 0.76 7.79 16.87
C ARG A 413 1.74 8.96 17.06
N SER A 414 1.45 9.90 17.99
CA SER A 414 2.44 10.87 18.49
C SER A 414 3.70 10.19 19.07
N TYR A 415 3.58 8.92 19.48
CA TYR A 415 4.70 8.06 19.85
C TYR A 415 5.85 8.12 18.84
N TYR A 416 5.58 8.05 17.53
CA TYR A 416 6.64 8.05 16.52
C TYR A 416 7.38 9.39 16.42
N THR A 417 6.67 10.50 16.61
CA THR A 417 7.29 11.85 16.68
C THR A 417 8.19 11.94 17.92
N GLU A 418 7.65 11.61 19.09
CA GLU A 418 8.36 11.68 20.35
C GLU A 418 9.55 10.71 20.39
N PHE A 419 9.40 9.50 19.84
CA PHE A 419 10.48 8.52 19.72
C PHE A 419 11.62 9.08 18.85
N ALA A 420 11.31 9.66 17.69
CA ALA A 420 12.31 10.27 16.80
C ALA A 420 13.06 11.43 17.46
N GLU A 421 12.37 12.30 18.21
CA GLU A 421 12.97 13.43 18.95
C GLU A 421 13.93 12.96 20.05
N LYS A 422 13.62 11.84 20.71
CA LYS A 422 14.41 11.28 21.82
C LYS A 422 15.53 10.34 21.38
N LEU A 423 15.63 10.00 20.10
CA LEU A 423 16.70 9.13 19.59
C LEU A 423 18.10 9.72 19.88
N PRO A 424 19.08 8.91 20.28
CA PRO A 424 20.47 9.31 20.40
C PRO A 424 20.98 9.99 19.12
N LYS A 425 21.89 10.95 19.26
CA LYS A 425 22.40 11.75 18.12
C LYS A 425 23.23 10.96 17.11
N ASP A 426 23.70 9.79 17.50
CA ASP A 426 24.46 8.83 16.69
C ASP A 426 23.56 7.76 16.03
N THR A 427 22.27 8.06 15.89
CA THR A 427 21.26 7.17 15.31
C THR A 427 20.66 7.78 14.05
N VAL A 428 20.48 6.93 13.01
CA VAL A 428 19.84 7.30 11.74
C VAL A 428 18.50 6.58 11.62
N ILE A 429 17.48 7.31 11.20
CA ILE A 429 16.14 6.79 10.86
C ILE A 429 16.13 6.40 9.37
N LEU A 430 15.76 5.15 9.08
CA LEU A 430 15.47 4.65 7.75
C LEU A 430 13.96 4.60 7.57
N THR A 431 13.41 5.35 6.62
CA THR A 431 11.96 5.46 6.45
C THR A 431 11.49 5.30 5.02
N SER A 432 10.23 4.92 4.90
CA SER A 432 9.42 4.90 3.67
C SER A 432 7.94 4.93 4.06
N GLY A 433 7.07 5.33 3.14
CA GLY A 433 5.64 5.42 3.43
C GLY A 433 5.25 6.68 4.23
N CYS A 434 3.97 6.78 4.60
CA CYS A 434 3.43 7.96 5.30
C CYS A 434 4.00 8.21 6.71
N ALA A 435 4.58 7.19 7.36
CA ALA A 435 5.18 7.35 8.70
C ALA A 435 6.20 8.49 8.74
N LYS A 436 6.91 8.75 7.64
CA LYS A 436 7.88 9.84 7.49
C LYS A 436 7.36 11.21 7.94
N PHE A 437 6.08 11.51 7.72
CA PHE A 437 5.48 12.80 8.06
C PHE A 437 5.43 13.09 9.56
N ARG A 438 5.69 12.09 10.41
CA ARG A 438 5.84 12.25 11.86
C ARG A 438 7.17 12.86 12.27
N TYR A 439 8.20 12.81 11.40
CA TYR A 439 9.55 13.22 11.79
C TYR A 439 10.40 13.85 10.67
N ASN A 440 9.96 13.84 9.40
CA ASN A 440 10.75 14.40 8.31
C ASN A 440 10.88 15.95 8.33
N LYS A 441 10.06 16.62 9.16
CA LYS A 441 10.07 18.08 9.38
C LYS A 441 10.67 18.50 10.74
N LEU A 442 11.17 17.55 11.56
CA LEU A 442 11.69 17.84 12.91
C LEU A 442 13.08 18.50 12.92
N GLY A 443 13.78 18.56 11.80
CA GLY A 443 15.11 19.15 11.74
C GLY A 443 16.13 18.41 12.61
N LEU A 444 16.16 17.07 12.56
CA LEU A 444 17.03 16.22 13.41
C LEU A 444 18.54 16.38 13.09
N GLY A 445 18.90 17.08 12.02
CA GLY A 445 20.28 17.33 11.62
C GLY A 445 20.90 16.18 10.83
N ASP A 446 22.25 16.14 10.84
CA ASP A 446 23.05 15.16 10.11
C ASP A 446 24.19 14.58 10.98
N ILE A 447 24.80 13.51 10.50
CA ILE A 447 26.01 12.89 11.03
C ILE A 447 27.06 12.89 9.92
N ASN A 448 28.05 13.78 9.99
CA ASN A 448 29.11 13.91 8.97
C ASN A 448 28.54 14.13 7.54
N GLY A 449 27.45 14.91 7.43
CA GLY A 449 26.78 15.18 6.16
C GLY A 449 25.81 14.08 5.69
N ILE A 450 25.56 13.06 6.51
CA ILE A 450 24.51 12.06 6.30
C ILE A 450 23.28 12.50 7.07
N PRO A 451 22.14 12.82 6.42
CA PRO A 451 20.91 13.19 7.13
C PRO A 451 20.50 12.10 8.12
N ARG A 452 20.02 12.50 9.29
CA ARG A 452 19.53 11.55 10.30
C ARG A 452 18.16 10.93 9.94
N VAL A 453 17.50 11.41 8.90
CA VAL A 453 16.29 10.80 8.32
C VAL A 453 16.58 10.51 6.86
N LEU A 454 16.65 9.25 6.49
CA LEU A 454 16.81 8.77 5.13
C LEU A 454 15.47 8.23 4.64
N ASP A 455 14.81 8.97 3.76
CA ASP A 455 13.53 8.60 3.17
C ASP A 455 13.73 7.93 1.81
N ALA A 456 13.43 6.63 1.73
CA ALA A 456 13.55 5.87 0.48
C ALA A 456 12.44 6.19 -0.52
N GLY A 457 11.24 6.58 -0.06
CA GLY A 457 10.13 6.84 -0.95
C GLY A 457 8.76 6.37 -0.43
N GLN A 458 7.96 5.78 -1.29
CA GLN A 458 6.64 5.24 -0.97
C GLN A 458 6.72 3.99 -0.08
N CYS A 459 5.58 3.45 0.34
CA CYS A 459 5.55 2.25 1.18
C CYS A 459 6.19 1.01 0.50
N ASN A 460 6.07 0.84 -0.83
CA ASN A 460 6.78 -0.20 -1.59
C ASN A 460 8.30 -0.03 -1.55
N ASP A 461 8.81 1.19 -1.39
CA ASP A 461 10.25 1.47 -1.29
C ASP A 461 10.87 1.00 0.03
N SER A 462 10.06 0.40 0.95
CA SER A 462 10.56 -0.44 2.05
C SER A 462 11.46 -1.58 1.52
N TYR A 463 11.27 -2.00 0.27
CA TYR A 463 12.18 -2.90 -0.45
C TYR A 463 13.64 -2.41 -0.41
N SER A 464 13.85 -1.11 -0.54
CA SER A 464 15.20 -0.51 -0.47
C SER A 464 15.91 -0.82 0.84
N TRP A 465 15.20 -0.81 1.97
CA TRP A 465 15.81 -1.11 3.26
C TRP A 465 16.18 -2.58 3.42
N ALA A 466 15.38 -3.49 2.86
CA ALA A 466 15.75 -4.90 2.80
C ALA A 466 17.02 -5.13 1.95
N VAL A 467 17.09 -4.51 0.78
CA VAL A 467 18.25 -4.57 -0.11
C VAL A 467 19.49 -3.97 0.54
N VAL A 468 19.36 -2.82 1.21
CA VAL A 468 20.46 -2.17 1.95
C VAL A 468 20.94 -3.05 3.11
N ALA A 469 20.03 -3.64 3.90
CA ALA A 469 20.38 -4.51 5.00
C ALA A 469 21.14 -5.77 4.52
N LEU A 470 20.67 -6.41 3.43
CA LEU A 470 21.37 -7.53 2.81
C LEU A 470 22.78 -7.13 2.34
N LYS A 471 22.92 -5.95 1.75
CA LYS A 471 24.24 -5.44 1.30
C LYS A 471 25.17 -5.11 2.47
N LEU A 472 24.65 -4.54 3.55
CA LEU A 472 25.42 -4.31 4.77
C LEU A 472 25.85 -5.63 5.43
N LYS A 473 24.99 -6.65 5.44
CA LYS A 473 25.36 -8.00 5.90
C LYS A 473 26.58 -8.54 5.13
N GLU A 474 26.59 -8.39 3.81
CA GLU A 474 27.72 -8.77 2.96
C GLU A 474 29.00 -7.97 3.30
N ILE A 475 28.91 -6.63 3.36
CA ILE A 475 30.06 -5.73 3.61
C ILE A 475 30.68 -5.95 4.98
N PHE A 476 29.87 -6.19 6.00
CA PHE A 476 30.35 -6.44 7.38
C PHE A 476 30.65 -7.90 7.64
N ASN A 477 30.45 -8.78 6.65
CA ASN A 477 30.62 -10.24 6.77
C ASN A 477 29.85 -10.81 7.98
N ALA A 478 28.62 -10.30 8.22
CA ALA A 478 27.77 -10.75 9.30
C ALA A 478 27.15 -12.12 8.97
N ASN A 479 27.08 -13.02 9.95
CA ASN A 479 26.50 -14.35 9.76
C ASN A 479 24.97 -14.27 9.59
N ASP A 480 24.32 -13.43 10.37
CA ASP A 480 22.88 -13.20 10.33
C ASP A 480 22.60 -11.72 10.03
N ILE A 481 21.49 -11.43 9.34
CA ILE A 481 21.02 -10.07 9.10
C ILE A 481 20.67 -9.37 10.42
N ASN A 482 20.27 -10.14 11.42
CA ASN A 482 19.93 -9.67 12.76
C ASN A 482 21.15 -9.30 13.63
N ASP A 483 22.38 -9.60 13.16
CA ASP A 483 23.63 -9.15 13.80
C ASP A 483 23.97 -7.68 13.43
N LEU A 484 23.28 -7.10 12.46
CA LEU A 484 23.46 -5.71 12.06
C LEU A 484 22.88 -4.75 13.11
N PRO A 485 23.44 -3.53 13.25
CA PRO A 485 22.91 -2.52 14.17
C PRO A 485 21.64 -1.85 13.62
N ILE A 486 20.66 -2.67 13.23
CA ILE A 486 19.39 -2.22 12.63
C ILE A 486 18.23 -2.75 13.47
N GLU A 487 17.35 -1.86 13.92
CA GLU A 487 16.14 -2.18 14.66
C GLU A 487 14.89 -1.79 13.88
N PHE A 488 13.77 -2.44 14.15
CA PHE A 488 12.53 -2.28 13.39
C PHE A 488 11.38 -1.80 14.29
N ASN A 489 11.00 -0.53 14.13
CA ASN A 489 9.88 0.13 14.82
C ASN A 489 8.85 0.57 13.77
N ILE A 490 7.97 -0.35 13.37
CA ILE A 490 7.13 -0.24 12.20
C ILE A 490 5.74 0.34 12.54
N ALA A 491 5.33 1.36 11.80
CA ALA A 491 3.99 1.89 11.85
C ALA A 491 3.12 1.22 10.77
N TRP A 492 2.02 0.57 11.16
CA TRP A 492 1.13 -0.05 10.18
C TRP A 492 -0.28 0.56 10.23
N TYR A 493 -1.00 0.48 9.12
CA TYR A 493 -2.39 0.91 9.04
C TYR A 493 -3.21 0.00 8.12
N GLU A 494 -2.72 -0.32 6.92
CA GLU A 494 -3.48 -1.04 5.91
C GLU A 494 -2.67 -2.16 5.23
N GLN A 495 -3.22 -2.79 4.22
CA GLN A 495 -2.79 -4.09 3.68
C GLN A 495 -1.41 -4.05 3.00
N LYS A 496 -0.98 -2.90 2.48
CA LYS A 496 0.39 -2.78 1.95
C LYS A 496 1.45 -2.95 3.05
N ALA A 497 1.15 -2.50 4.28
CA ALA A 497 2.03 -2.77 5.41
C ALA A 497 2.04 -4.26 5.81
N VAL A 498 0.95 -4.99 5.57
CA VAL A 498 0.90 -6.44 5.85
C VAL A 498 1.86 -7.19 4.92
N ILE A 499 1.82 -6.94 3.60
CA ILE A 499 2.73 -7.65 2.69
C ILE A 499 4.21 -7.29 2.95
N VAL A 500 4.51 -6.04 3.33
CA VAL A 500 5.88 -5.65 3.73
C VAL A 500 6.31 -6.41 4.99
N LEU A 501 5.45 -6.52 6.01
CA LEU A 501 5.74 -7.30 7.22
C LEU A 501 6.02 -8.77 6.87
N LEU A 502 5.17 -9.40 6.06
CA LEU A 502 5.38 -10.79 5.64
C LEU A 502 6.70 -10.97 4.87
N ALA A 503 7.07 -10.01 4.04
CA ALA A 503 8.35 -10.01 3.33
C ALA A 503 9.54 -9.94 4.31
N LEU A 504 9.47 -9.10 5.37
CA LEU A 504 10.50 -9.04 6.41
C LEU A 504 10.62 -10.36 7.17
N LEU A 505 9.50 -10.99 7.53
CA LEU A 505 9.49 -12.31 8.19
C LEU A 505 10.09 -13.40 7.28
N TYR A 506 9.76 -13.40 5.98
CA TYR A 506 10.37 -14.32 5.01
C TYR A 506 11.91 -14.14 4.91
N LEU A 507 12.38 -12.90 4.95
CA LEU A 507 13.83 -12.59 4.96
C LEU A 507 14.53 -12.93 6.28
N GLY A 508 13.81 -13.45 7.27
CA GLY A 508 14.34 -13.86 8.58
C GLY A 508 14.61 -12.70 9.53
N ILE A 509 14.04 -11.52 9.28
CA ILE A 509 14.15 -10.37 10.19
C ILE A 509 13.40 -10.68 11.49
N LYS A 510 14.05 -10.41 12.61
CA LYS A 510 13.55 -10.66 13.96
C LYS A 510 13.37 -9.36 14.75
N ASN A 511 12.69 -9.48 15.89
CA ASN A 511 12.48 -8.38 16.86
C ASN A 511 11.80 -7.16 16.25
N ILE A 512 10.84 -7.40 15.34
CA ILE A 512 10.05 -6.33 14.72
C ILE A 512 8.98 -5.88 15.71
N HIS A 513 8.96 -4.58 16.03
CA HIS A 513 7.90 -3.96 16.84
C HIS A 513 6.95 -3.18 15.95
N VAL A 514 5.67 -3.54 16.01
CA VAL A 514 4.62 -2.91 15.20
C VAL A 514 3.68 -2.09 16.05
N GLY A 515 3.23 -0.99 15.53
CA GLY A 515 2.36 -0.08 16.27
C GLY A 515 1.34 0.68 15.41
N PRO A 516 0.42 1.35 16.11
CA PRO A 516 0.27 1.50 17.58
C PRO A 516 -0.36 0.29 18.29
N THR A 517 -0.87 -0.71 17.56
CA THR A 517 -1.44 -1.98 18.08
C THR A 517 -1.01 -3.13 17.19
N LEU A 518 -1.02 -4.35 17.69
CA LEU A 518 -1.00 -5.53 16.83
C LEU A 518 -2.28 -5.58 15.97
N PRO A 519 -2.21 -6.18 14.76
CA PRO A 519 -3.38 -6.35 13.92
C PRO A 519 -4.49 -7.19 14.59
N ALA A 520 -5.73 -6.69 14.52
CA ALA A 520 -6.90 -7.38 15.10
C ALA A 520 -7.18 -8.74 14.45
N PHE A 521 -6.73 -8.97 13.25
CA PHE A 521 -6.88 -10.24 12.54
C PHE A 521 -5.85 -11.32 12.96
N ILE A 522 -4.87 -10.97 13.77
CA ILE A 522 -3.92 -11.94 14.32
C ILE A 522 -4.51 -12.52 15.61
N SER A 523 -4.85 -13.81 15.61
CA SER A 523 -5.36 -14.49 16.79
C SER A 523 -4.29 -14.62 17.89
N PRO A 524 -4.67 -14.83 19.15
CA PRO A 524 -3.70 -14.99 20.24
C PRO A 524 -2.68 -16.11 20.01
N ASN A 525 -3.10 -17.24 19.45
CA ASN A 525 -2.19 -18.37 19.17
C ASN A 525 -1.23 -18.05 18.03
N VAL A 526 -1.71 -17.39 16.95
CA VAL A 526 -0.86 -16.94 15.85
C VAL A 526 0.11 -15.84 16.31
N ALA A 527 -0.34 -14.89 17.14
CA ALA A 527 0.53 -13.87 17.73
C ALA A 527 1.65 -14.50 18.58
N LYS A 528 1.30 -15.51 19.40
CA LYS A 528 2.28 -16.26 20.19
C LYS A 528 3.31 -16.97 19.30
N LEU A 529 2.87 -17.64 18.23
CA LEU A 529 3.74 -18.31 17.26
C LEU A 529 4.73 -17.32 16.62
N LEU A 530 4.24 -16.17 16.14
CA LEU A 530 5.07 -15.14 15.51
C LEU A 530 6.05 -14.50 16.51
N ASN A 531 5.64 -14.32 17.75
CA ASN A 531 6.53 -13.84 18.81
C ASN A 531 7.64 -14.85 19.13
N GLU A 532 7.29 -16.13 19.32
CA GLU A 532 8.26 -17.20 19.65
C GLU A 532 9.28 -17.43 18.53
N GLN A 533 8.86 -17.34 17.26
CA GLN A 533 9.74 -17.59 16.12
C GLN A 533 10.55 -16.37 15.68
N PHE A 534 9.97 -15.16 15.76
CA PHE A 534 10.56 -13.95 15.18
C PHE A 534 10.71 -12.80 16.18
N GLY A 535 10.24 -12.92 17.41
CA GLY A 535 10.23 -11.81 18.35
C GLY A 535 9.27 -10.68 17.94
N LEU A 536 8.23 -11.00 17.11
CA LEU A 536 7.25 -10.00 16.68
C LEU A 536 6.49 -9.49 17.92
N GLY A 537 6.57 -8.19 18.15
CA GLY A 537 5.94 -7.52 19.28
C GLY A 537 5.19 -6.25 18.93
N SER A 538 4.59 -5.63 19.92
CA SER A 538 3.96 -4.32 19.80
C SER A 538 4.81 -3.26 20.49
N ILE A 539 4.77 -2.03 19.96
CA ILE A 539 5.31 -0.87 20.69
C ILE A 539 4.58 -0.69 22.02
N THR A 540 5.28 -0.13 23.01
CA THR A 540 4.75 0.13 24.36
C THR A 540 4.66 1.64 24.65
N ASN A 541 5.68 2.21 25.27
CA ASN A 541 5.88 3.64 25.44
C ASN A 541 7.31 4.01 25.03
N VAL A 542 7.54 5.28 24.77
CA VAL A 542 8.81 5.75 24.19
C VAL A 542 10.01 5.45 25.07
N GLU A 543 9.90 5.61 26.39
CA GLU A 543 11.00 5.42 27.33
C GLU A 543 11.42 3.95 27.43
N ASP A 544 10.49 3.04 27.49
CA ASP A 544 10.78 1.62 27.61
C ASP A 544 11.24 1.02 26.28
N ASP A 545 10.65 1.47 25.17
CA ASP A 545 11.07 1.04 23.85
C ASP A 545 12.47 1.56 23.49
N LEU A 546 12.83 2.80 23.87
CA LEU A 546 14.20 3.30 23.72
C LEU A 546 15.18 2.45 24.54
N LYS A 547 14.86 2.10 25.78
CA LYS A 547 15.74 1.21 26.57
C LYS A 547 15.91 -0.15 25.89
N MET A 548 14.82 -0.73 25.37
CA MET A 548 14.85 -2.02 24.69
C MET A 548 15.69 -1.97 23.41
N PHE A 549 15.48 -0.99 22.54
CA PHE A 549 16.21 -0.86 21.27
C PHE A 549 17.69 -0.50 21.45
N PHE A 550 18.09 0.08 22.59
CA PHE A 550 19.46 0.50 22.86
C PHE A 550 20.14 -0.27 23.99
N ALA A 551 19.54 -1.38 24.47
CA ALA A 551 20.11 -2.27 25.48
C ALA A 551 21.40 -2.98 25.05
#